data_92e3aeb51884b02b8d78cc18d3cec023
#
_entry.id   92e3aeb51884b02b8d78cc18d3cec023
#
_cell.length_a   1.000
_cell.length_b   1.000
_cell.length_c   1.000
_cell.angle_alpha   90.00
_cell.angle_beta   90.00
_cell.angle_gamma   90.00
#
_symmetry.space_group_name_H-M   'P 1'
#
loop_
_entity.id
_entity.type
_entity.pdbx_description
1 polymer ?
#
loop_
_entity_poly.entity_id
_entity_poly.type
_entity_poly.pdbx_seq_one_letter_code
_entity_poly.pdbx_strand_id
1 'polypeptide(L)'
;MSERPLILITNDDGYAAKGLRVLVECAADYGDVVVMAPDRNASGLSHSFTSGRPLRVNDIERREGIVVYSCDGTPVDCVKLAIEHFCSRKPAVVLSGINHGSNSSVNVLYSGTMGAVIEASTYGFNAIGFSLTDHAKDANFDYCVPYIRQINGLRECHEAKAHWADSFEHRVDPYGRSYWWLTGRFICDDDNPDTDERALAEGYASVVPTQPDYTSYEVLPLLKKIYGVDR
;
A
#
# COMPACT_ATOMS: atom_id res chain seq x y z
N MET A 1 20.01 17.68 -22.18
CA MET A 1 19.87 17.27 -20.75
C MET A 1 18.85 16.15 -20.73
N SER A 2 19.12 15.02 -20.09
CA SER A 2 18.10 13.98 -19.94
C SER A 2 16.98 14.54 -19.06
N GLU A 3 15.74 14.35 -19.46
CA GLU A 3 14.57 14.71 -18.67
C GLU A 3 14.59 13.93 -17.34
N ARG A 4 14.30 14.60 -16.20
CA ARG A 4 14.25 13.92 -14.89
C ARG A 4 13.19 12.82 -14.94
N PRO A 5 13.36 11.65 -14.29
CA PRO A 5 12.34 10.62 -14.25
C PRO A 5 11.05 11.16 -13.59
N LEU A 6 9.89 10.69 -14.03
CA LEU A 6 8.61 10.98 -13.38
C LEU A 6 8.32 9.91 -12.33
N ILE A 7 7.95 10.33 -11.13
CA ILE A 7 7.58 9.48 -10.01
C ILE A 7 6.11 9.75 -9.68
N LEU A 8 5.27 8.72 -9.73
CA LEU A 8 3.88 8.81 -9.27
C LEU A 8 3.81 8.37 -7.81
N ILE A 9 3.14 9.17 -6.96
CA ILE A 9 2.99 8.87 -5.53
C ILE A 9 1.52 8.86 -5.15
N THR A 10 1.13 7.88 -4.34
CA THR A 10 -0.19 7.77 -3.70
C THR A 10 -0.08 7.26 -2.26
N ASN A 11 -1.20 7.12 -1.56
CA ASN A 11 -1.32 6.46 -0.27
C ASN A 11 -2.80 6.11 0.01
N ASP A 12 -3.11 5.54 1.17
CA ASP A 12 -4.47 5.33 1.66
C ASP A 12 -4.83 6.19 2.89
N ASP A 13 -3.87 6.88 3.52
CA ASP A 13 -4.12 7.79 4.64
C ASP A 13 -4.66 9.16 4.23
N GLY A 14 -4.62 9.46 2.93
CA GLY A 14 -5.08 10.73 2.34
C GLY A 14 -3.97 11.73 2.03
N TYR A 15 -4.26 12.69 1.12
CA TYR A 15 -3.28 13.64 0.57
C TYR A 15 -2.59 14.53 1.62
N ALA A 16 -3.22 14.76 2.78
CA ALA A 16 -2.68 15.58 3.86
C ALA A 16 -1.83 14.78 4.88
N ALA A 17 -1.69 13.47 4.71
CA ALA A 17 -0.99 12.60 5.65
C ALA A 17 0.51 12.94 5.78
N LYS A 18 1.04 12.84 7.00
CA LYS A 18 2.47 13.10 7.27
C LYS A 18 3.38 12.16 6.50
N GLY A 19 3.05 10.86 6.47
CA GLY A 19 3.82 9.84 5.75
C GLY A 19 3.95 10.14 4.27
N LEU A 20 2.85 10.58 3.63
CA LEU A 20 2.86 10.98 2.23
C LEU A 20 3.81 12.16 1.98
N ARG A 21 3.78 13.18 2.83
CA ARG A 21 4.67 14.35 2.70
C ARG A 21 6.14 13.96 2.78
N VAL A 22 6.51 13.10 3.74
CA VAL A 22 7.88 12.62 3.88
C VAL A 22 8.32 11.85 2.63
N LEU A 23 7.45 10.99 2.09
CA LEU A 23 7.73 10.24 0.87
C LEU A 23 7.94 11.17 -0.34
N VAL A 24 7.09 12.19 -0.49
CA VAL A 24 7.18 13.20 -1.56
C VAL A 24 8.50 13.96 -1.49
N GLU A 25 8.90 14.46 -0.33
CA GLU A 25 10.17 15.18 -0.15
C GLU A 25 11.38 14.27 -0.45
N CYS A 26 11.35 13.01 -0.06
CA CYS A 26 12.41 12.07 -0.41
C CYS A 26 12.47 11.81 -1.92
N ALA A 27 11.32 11.61 -2.57
CA ALA A 27 11.25 11.30 -4.00
C ALA A 27 11.66 12.47 -4.88
N ALA A 28 11.42 13.70 -4.44
CA ALA A 28 11.76 14.93 -5.17
C ALA A 28 13.27 15.08 -5.44
N ASP A 29 14.12 14.43 -4.64
CA ASP A 29 15.58 14.41 -4.89
C ASP A 29 15.92 13.62 -6.16
N TYR A 30 15.05 12.67 -6.58
CA TYR A 30 15.32 11.72 -7.65
C TYR A 30 14.57 12.01 -8.96
N GLY A 31 13.46 12.72 -8.92
CA GLY A 31 12.65 12.96 -10.11
C GLY A 31 11.62 14.07 -9.96
N ASP A 32 10.85 14.29 -11.02
CA ASP A 32 9.63 15.07 -10.95
C ASP A 32 8.53 14.22 -10.32
N VAL A 33 7.72 14.80 -9.45
CA VAL A 33 6.74 14.08 -8.65
C VAL A 33 5.31 14.50 -9.04
N VAL A 34 4.48 13.52 -9.33
CA VAL A 34 3.02 13.67 -9.38
C VAL A 34 2.43 12.91 -8.21
N VAL A 35 1.68 13.60 -7.37
CA VAL A 35 0.91 12.98 -6.29
C VAL A 35 -0.56 12.93 -6.71
N MET A 36 -1.18 11.78 -6.60
CA MET A 36 -2.63 11.61 -6.65
C MET A 36 -3.02 10.74 -5.45
N ALA A 37 -3.69 11.31 -4.47
CA ALA A 37 -4.03 10.62 -3.24
C ALA A 37 -5.49 10.85 -2.84
N PRO A 38 -6.12 9.95 -2.06
CA PRO A 38 -7.47 10.13 -1.56
C PRO A 38 -7.66 11.45 -0.81
N ASP A 39 -8.83 12.06 -0.94
CA ASP A 39 -9.20 13.29 -0.22
C ASP A 39 -9.41 13.06 1.29
N ARG A 40 -9.54 11.80 1.71
CA ARG A 40 -9.76 11.34 3.08
C ARG A 40 -9.07 10.01 3.32
N ASN A 41 -9.03 9.56 4.57
CA ASN A 41 -8.53 8.24 4.91
C ASN A 41 -9.37 7.14 4.23
N ALA A 42 -8.69 6.24 3.53
CA ALA A 42 -9.22 5.10 2.80
C ALA A 42 -8.65 3.75 3.31
N SER A 43 -8.13 3.73 4.54
CA SER A 43 -7.54 2.53 5.15
C SER A 43 -8.53 1.37 5.20
N GLY A 44 -8.05 0.15 5.00
CA GLY A 44 -8.86 -1.07 5.04
C GLY A 44 -9.73 -1.30 3.81
N LEU A 45 -9.59 -0.49 2.75
CA LEU A 45 -10.35 -0.68 1.51
C LEU A 45 -9.70 -1.69 0.55
N SER A 46 -8.54 -2.27 0.91
CA SER A 46 -7.89 -3.28 0.08
C SER A 46 -7.63 -2.79 -1.35
N HIS A 47 -7.75 -3.66 -2.33
CA HIS A 47 -7.63 -3.38 -3.77
C HIS A 47 -8.98 -2.98 -4.40
N SER A 48 -9.82 -2.22 -3.68
CA SER A 48 -11.13 -1.79 -4.19
C SER A 48 -11.01 -0.58 -5.11
N PHE A 49 -11.93 -0.48 -6.08
CA PHE A 49 -12.06 0.66 -6.99
C PHE A 49 -13.51 1.15 -7.06
N THR A 50 -13.68 2.37 -7.52
CA THR A 50 -14.99 3.03 -7.62
C THR A 50 -15.59 2.84 -9.02
N SER A 51 -16.68 2.09 -9.13
CA SER A 51 -17.40 1.88 -10.40
C SER A 51 -18.79 2.52 -10.45
N GLY A 52 -19.37 2.84 -9.29
CA GLY A 52 -20.78 3.25 -9.16
C GLY A 52 -21.03 4.77 -9.20
N ARG A 53 -19.98 5.60 -9.28
CA ARG A 53 -20.08 7.06 -9.29
C ARG A 53 -18.89 7.70 -10.02
N PRO A 54 -19.02 8.94 -10.50
CA PRO A 54 -17.89 9.68 -11.05
C PRO A 54 -16.85 9.98 -9.95
N LEU A 55 -15.58 10.08 -10.36
CA LEU A 55 -14.48 10.54 -9.54
C LEU A 55 -14.27 12.05 -9.73
N ARG A 56 -13.91 12.75 -8.66
CA ARG A 56 -13.56 14.16 -8.67
C ARG A 56 -12.14 14.35 -8.21
N VAL A 57 -11.41 15.22 -8.91
CA VAL A 57 -10.03 15.56 -8.62
C VAL A 57 -9.93 17.04 -8.32
N ASN A 58 -9.17 17.39 -7.27
CA ASN A 58 -8.84 18.76 -6.96
C ASN A 58 -7.33 18.97 -7.12
N ASP A 59 -6.95 20.11 -7.68
CA ASP A 59 -5.57 20.58 -7.70
C ASP A 59 -5.26 21.18 -6.32
N ILE A 60 -4.28 20.62 -5.62
CA ILE A 60 -3.97 20.98 -4.22
C ILE A 60 -2.75 21.89 -4.17
N GLU A 61 -1.67 21.49 -4.86
CA GLU A 61 -0.39 22.18 -4.79
C GLU A 61 0.39 22.02 -6.10
N ARG A 62 1.03 23.10 -6.52
CA ARG A 62 2.01 23.10 -7.62
C ARG A 62 3.25 23.86 -7.18
N ARG A 63 4.39 23.20 -7.21
CA ARG A 63 5.70 23.81 -7.00
C ARG A 63 6.72 23.16 -7.94
N GLU A 64 7.92 23.72 -8.01
CA GLU A 64 8.95 23.24 -8.93
C GLU A 64 9.17 21.72 -8.77
N GLY A 65 8.95 20.98 -9.86
CA GLY A 65 9.11 19.53 -9.91
C GLY A 65 8.05 18.72 -9.15
N ILE A 66 7.03 19.33 -8.52
CA ILE A 66 6.01 18.61 -7.74
C ILE A 66 4.62 19.14 -8.03
N VAL A 67 3.70 18.22 -8.32
CA VAL A 67 2.26 18.52 -8.45
C VAL A 67 1.46 17.57 -7.58
N VAL A 68 0.54 18.11 -6.78
CA VAL A 68 -0.29 17.35 -5.85
C VAL A 68 -1.76 17.50 -6.19
N TYR A 69 -2.42 16.37 -6.37
CA TYR A 69 -3.85 16.25 -6.56
C TYR A 69 -4.49 15.43 -5.43
N SER A 70 -5.74 15.76 -5.09
CA SER A 70 -6.58 14.86 -4.29
C SER A 70 -7.71 14.30 -5.14
N CYS A 71 -8.13 13.07 -4.84
CA CYS A 71 -9.25 12.38 -5.49
C CYS A 71 -10.23 11.87 -4.43
N ASP A 72 -11.54 11.94 -4.71
CA ASP A 72 -12.57 11.37 -3.84
C ASP A 72 -12.73 9.84 -4.00
N GLY A 73 -11.77 9.19 -4.66
CA GLY A 73 -11.69 7.75 -4.88
C GLY A 73 -10.78 7.01 -3.89
N THR A 74 -10.53 5.73 -4.19
CA THR A 74 -9.60 4.86 -3.49
C THR A 74 -8.16 5.09 -3.96
N PRO A 75 -7.14 4.52 -3.29
CA PRO A 75 -5.76 4.52 -3.80
C PRO A 75 -5.62 3.89 -5.20
N VAL A 76 -6.40 2.84 -5.47
CA VAL A 76 -6.47 2.19 -6.79
C VAL A 76 -7.02 3.15 -7.85
N ASP A 77 -8.10 3.87 -7.54
CA ASP A 77 -8.66 4.90 -8.43
C ASP A 77 -7.64 6.02 -8.70
N CYS A 78 -6.90 6.42 -7.67
CA CYS A 78 -5.84 7.42 -7.78
C CYS A 78 -4.75 6.99 -8.76
N VAL A 79 -4.26 5.75 -8.66
CA VAL A 79 -3.26 5.21 -9.58
C VAL A 79 -3.78 5.17 -11.01
N LYS A 80 -4.97 4.59 -11.24
CA LYS A 80 -5.61 4.51 -12.57
C LYS A 80 -5.71 5.89 -13.20
N LEU A 81 -6.34 6.82 -12.48
CA LEU A 81 -6.64 8.14 -12.98
C LEU A 81 -5.37 8.96 -13.24
N ALA A 82 -4.36 8.86 -12.37
CA ALA A 82 -3.10 9.55 -12.53
C ALA A 82 -2.33 9.07 -13.77
N ILE A 83 -2.24 7.76 -13.97
CA ILE A 83 -1.54 7.18 -15.13
C ILE A 83 -2.20 7.61 -16.44
N GLU A 84 -3.53 7.59 -16.51
CA GLU A 84 -4.27 7.84 -17.74
C GLU A 84 -4.38 9.33 -18.10
N HIS A 85 -4.45 10.23 -17.08
CA HIS A 85 -4.86 11.62 -17.35
C HIS A 85 -4.00 12.71 -16.71
N PHE A 86 -3.20 12.41 -15.69
CA PHE A 86 -2.49 13.43 -14.91
C PHE A 86 -0.97 13.34 -15.00
N CYS A 87 -0.43 12.19 -15.38
CA CYS A 87 0.99 12.04 -15.68
C CYS A 87 1.27 12.52 -17.10
N SER A 88 2.16 13.51 -17.26
CA SER A 88 2.56 14.04 -18.58
C SER A 88 3.32 13.04 -19.44
N ARG A 89 3.88 12.01 -18.81
CA ARG A 89 4.64 10.92 -19.39
C ARG A 89 4.56 9.68 -18.48
N LYS A 90 5.03 8.53 -18.96
CA LYS A 90 5.04 7.30 -18.19
C LYS A 90 5.87 7.45 -16.92
N PRO A 91 5.33 7.14 -15.73
CA PRO A 91 6.12 7.07 -14.50
C PRO A 91 7.25 6.05 -14.62
N ALA A 92 8.43 6.40 -14.12
CA ALA A 92 9.54 5.47 -13.98
C ALA A 92 9.30 4.48 -12.84
N VAL A 93 8.57 4.95 -11.81
CA VAL A 93 8.18 4.16 -10.64
C VAL A 93 6.91 4.73 -10.02
N VAL A 94 6.11 3.87 -9.40
CA VAL A 94 4.97 4.25 -8.56
C VAL A 94 5.31 3.95 -7.10
N LEU A 95 5.15 4.93 -6.22
CA LEU A 95 5.39 4.78 -4.79
C LEU A 95 4.06 4.93 -4.04
N SER A 96 3.82 4.08 -3.05
CA SER A 96 2.61 4.14 -2.22
C SER A 96 2.98 4.21 -0.74
N GLY A 97 2.44 5.17 -0.02
CA GLY A 97 2.68 5.34 1.43
C GLY A 97 3.19 6.75 1.79
N ILE A 98 3.92 6.93 2.89
CA ILE A 98 4.30 5.90 3.90
C ILE A 98 3.07 5.61 4.75
N ASN A 99 2.61 4.37 4.76
CA ASN A 99 1.44 3.95 5.54
C ASN A 99 1.68 4.08 7.05
N HIS A 100 0.66 4.52 7.77
CA HIS A 100 0.66 4.55 9.23
C HIS A 100 0.16 3.20 9.77
N GLY A 101 1.06 2.28 10.00
CA GLY A 101 0.79 0.89 10.38
C GLY A 101 1.42 -0.11 9.43
N SER A 102 1.56 -1.34 9.90
CA SER A 102 2.19 -2.43 9.14
C SER A 102 1.30 -2.93 8.00
N ASN A 103 1.94 -3.25 6.88
CA ASN A 103 1.35 -3.99 5.76
C ASN A 103 2.08 -5.33 5.52
N SER A 104 2.72 -5.87 6.57
CA SER A 104 3.38 -7.17 6.52
C SER A 104 2.39 -8.34 6.53
N SER A 105 2.84 -9.49 6.08
CA SER A 105 2.08 -10.75 6.13
C SER A 105 0.67 -10.59 5.53
N VAL A 106 -0.32 -11.22 6.12
CA VAL A 106 -1.73 -11.20 5.66
C VAL A 106 -2.32 -9.78 5.57
N ASN A 107 -1.74 -8.77 6.23
CA ASN A 107 -2.22 -7.39 6.14
C ASN A 107 -2.12 -6.82 4.73
N VAL A 108 -1.25 -7.34 3.88
CA VAL A 108 -1.19 -7.02 2.44
C VAL A 108 -2.56 -7.11 1.78
N LEU A 109 -3.38 -8.12 2.14
CA LEU A 109 -4.71 -8.34 1.56
C LEU A 109 -5.71 -7.23 1.88
N TYR A 110 -5.54 -6.53 3.00
CA TYR A 110 -6.46 -5.48 3.46
C TYR A 110 -5.94 -4.07 3.18
N SER A 111 -4.69 -3.97 2.72
CA SER A 111 -3.97 -2.71 2.55
C SER A 111 -4.38 -1.95 1.29
N GLY A 112 -4.81 -0.70 1.46
CA GLY A 112 -4.98 0.23 0.36
C GLY A 112 -3.65 0.67 -0.24
N THR A 113 -2.61 0.80 0.59
CA THR A 113 -1.23 1.08 0.15
C THR A 113 -0.75 -0.01 -0.82
N MET A 114 -0.91 -1.30 -0.46
CA MET A 114 -0.52 -2.41 -1.33
C MET A 114 -1.47 -2.59 -2.50
N GLY A 115 -2.75 -2.27 -2.36
CA GLY A 115 -3.71 -2.22 -3.45
C GLY A 115 -3.24 -1.30 -4.58
N ALA A 116 -2.71 -0.12 -4.26
CA ALA A 116 -2.13 0.81 -5.23
C ALA A 116 -0.87 0.25 -5.90
N VAL A 117 0.00 -0.43 -5.14
CA VAL A 117 1.22 -1.09 -5.67
C VAL A 117 0.83 -2.18 -6.66
N ILE A 118 -0.09 -3.06 -6.28
CA ILE A 118 -0.60 -4.14 -7.13
C ILE A 118 -1.23 -3.56 -8.39
N GLU A 119 -2.05 -2.51 -8.26
CA GLU A 119 -2.67 -1.85 -9.41
C GLU A 119 -1.62 -1.31 -10.39
N ALA A 120 -0.63 -0.59 -9.91
CA ALA A 120 0.45 -0.08 -10.75
C ALA A 120 1.19 -1.21 -11.50
N SER A 121 1.38 -2.36 -10.84
CA SER A 121 2.02 -3.53 -11.45
C SER A 121 1.18 -4.12 -12.59
N THR A 122 -0.16 -4.05 -12.53
CA THR A 122 -1.03 -4.49 -13.63
C THR A 122 -0.87 -3.65 -14.90
N TYR A 123 -0.45 -2.39 -14.75
CA TYR A 123 -0.07 -1.51 -15.85
C TYR A 123 1.38 -1.71 -16.33
N GLY A 124 2.13 -2.63 -15.70
CA GLY A 124 3.52 -2.92 -16.04
C GLY A 124 4.53 -1.93 -15.46
N PHE A 125 4.16 -1.15 -14.45
CA PHE A 125 5.08 -0.27 -13.74
C PHE A 125 5.75 -0.97 -12.57
N ASN A 126 7.01 -0.65 -12.30
CA ASN A 126 7.62 -0.95 -11.01
C ASN A 126 6.92 -0.14 -9.93
N ALA A 127 6.57 -0.78 -8.83
CA ALA A 127 5.89 -0.10 -7.73
C ALA A 127 6.43 -0.57 -6.38
N ILE A 128 6.46 0.34 -5.39
CA ILE A 128 6.97 0.08 -4.05
C ILE A 128 5.99 0.66 -3.03
N GLY A 129 5.59 -0.17 -2.06
CA GLY A 129 4.82 0.25 -0.89
C GLY A 129 5.74 0.46 0.31
N PHE A 130 5.51 1.56 1.05
CA PHE A 130 6.24 1.89 2.27
C PHE A 130 5.28 1.92 3.45
N SER A 131 5.69 1.35 4.57
CA SER A 131 4.91 1.27 5.79
C SER A 131 5.79 1.50 7.01
N LEU A 132 5.25 2.22 8.01
CA LEU A 132 5.86 2.38 9.32
C LEU A 132 5.04 1.58 10.34
N THR A 133 5.67 0.67 11.07
CA THR A 133 4.99 -0.21 12.04
C THR A 133 4.52 0.51 13.31
N ASP A 134 4.94 1.76 13.52
CA ASP A 134 4.49 2.59 14.64
C ASP A 134 3.05 3.08 14.39
N HIS A 135 2.15 2.78 15.33
CA HIS A 135 0.73 3.17 15.30
C HIS A 135 0.42 4.42 16.15
N ALA A 136 1.44 5.05 16.75
CA ALA A 136 1.24 6.25 17.56
C ALA A 136 0.77 7.43 16.69
N LYS A 137 -0.15 8.27 17.21
CA LYS A 137 -0.65 9.45 16.49
C LYS A 137 0.47 10.45 16.12
N ASP A 138 1.54 10.46 16.88
CA ASP A 138 2.72 11.30 16.72
C ASP A 138 3.91 10.54 16.11
N ALA A 139 3.66 9.38 15.50
CA ALA A 139 4.68 8.57 14.84
C ALA A 139 5.64 9.42 13.99
N ASN A 140 6.92 9.12 14.11
CA ASN A 140 7.98 9.83 13.40
C ASN A 140 8.35 9.11 12.09
N PHE A 141 7.83 9.60 10.98
CA PHE A 141 8.12 9.08 9.65
C PHE A 141 9.55 9.35 9.16
N ASP A 142 10.31 10.23 9.82
CA ASP A 142 11.71 10.51 9.45
C ASP A 142 12.60 9.27 9.60
N TYR A 143 12.20 8.31 10.43
CA TYR A 143 12.87 7.01 10.54
C TYR A 143 12.85 6.20 9.23
N CYS A 144 11.89 6.45 8.34
CA CYS A 144 11.81 5.80 7.04
C CYS A 144 12.78 6.42 6.01
N VAL A 145 13.21 7.67 6.19
CA VAL A 145 14.02 8.43 5.22
C VAL A 145 15.31 7.70 4.80
N PRO A 146 16.11 7.13 5.71
CA PRO A 146 17.31 6.39 5.32
C PRO A 146 17.01 5.20 4.40
N TYR A 147 15.89 4.51 4.61
CA TYR A 147 15.49 3.33 3.84
C TYR A 147 14.92 3.70 2.46
N ILE A 148 14.29 4.86 2.35
CA ILE A 148 13.81 5.38 1.06
C ILE A 148 15.00 5.88 0.21
N ARG A 149 15.98 6.53 0.85
CA ARG A 149 17.15 7.12 0.19
C ARG A 149 18.30 6.16 -0.03
N GLN A 150 18.47 5.18 0.86
CA GLN A 150 19.55 4.18 0.79
C GLN A 150 19.05 2.84 1.30
N ILE A 151 19.20 1.82 0.46
CA ILE A 151 18.85 0.44 0.78
C ILE A 151 20.01 -0.20 1.59
N ASN A 152 20.26 0.30 2.80
CA ASN A 152 21.21 -0.29 3.74
C ASN A 152 20.46 -0.72 4.99
N GLY A 153 20.55 -2.02 5.37
CA GLY A 153 19.87 -2.60 6.52
C GLY A 153 18.48 -3.16 6.20
N LEU A 154 18.25 -3.51 4.94
CA LEU A 154 17.07 -4.26 4.52
C LEU A 154 17.33 -5.77 4.63
N ARG A 155 16.28 -6.51 4.94
CA ARG A 155 16.26 -7.97 4.84
C ARG A 155 15.23 -8.37 3.79
N GLU A 156 15.65 -9.11 2.77
CA GLU A 156 14.75 -9.75 1.82
C GLU A 156 14.01 -10.89 2.53
N CYS A 157 12.69 -10.89 2.47
CA CYS A 157 11.82 -11.78 3.20
C CYS A 157 10.70 -12.31 2.32
N HIS A 158 9.99 -13.31 2.80
CA HIS A 158 8.67 -13.69 2.32
C HIS A 158 7.60 -13.36 3.38
N GLU A 159 6.34 -13.29 2.94
CA GLU A 159 5.22 -13.06 3.85
C GLU A 159 5.10 -14.21 4.85
N ALA A 160 5.02 -13.87 6.15
CA ALA A 160 4.75 -14.85 7.20
C ALA A 160 3.33 -15.44 7.04
N LYS A 161 3.18 -16.72 7.35
CA LYS A 161 1.87 -17.35 7.46
C LYS A 161 1.20 -16.92 8.76
N ALA A 162 0.38 -15.90 8.69
CA ALA A 162 -0.31 -15.34 9.83
C ALA A 162 -1.80 -15.13 9.54
N HIS A 163 -2.58 -14.87 10.59
CA HIS A 163 -4.00 -14.61 10.48
C HIS A 163 -4.49 -13.71 11.62
N TRP A 164 -5.67 -13.11 11.42
CA TRP A 164 -6.40 -12.43 12.48
C TRP A 164 -7.35 -13.40 13.18
N ALA A 165 -7.26 -13.53 14.50
CA ALA A 165 -8.29 -14.15 15.31
C ALA A 165 -9.34 -13.08 15.61
N ASP A 166 -10.28 -12.92 14.68
CA ASP A 166 -11.31 -11.89 14.74
C ASP A 166 -12.28 -12.12 15.91
N SER A 167 -12.74 -11.03 16.49
CA SER A 167 -13.76 -10.98 17.52
C SER A 167 -14.62 -9.74 17.33
N PHE A 168 -15.83 -9.74 17.91
CA PHE A 168 -16.71 -8.59 17.87
C PHE A 168 -17.12 -8.19 19.28
N GLU A 169 -16.86 -6.92 19.63
CA GLU A 169 -17.34 -6.33 20.86
C GLU A 169 -18.72 -5.70 20.63
N HIS A 170 -19.73 -6.25 21.30
CA HIS A 170 -21.09 -5.70 21.27
C HIS A 170 -21.21 -4.49 22.21
N ARG A 171 -21.79 -3.41 21.69
CA ARG A 171 -22.11 -2.19 22.46
C ARG A 171 -23.51 -1.69 22.12
N VAL A 172 -24.03 -0.78 22.93
CA VAL A 172 -25.33 -0.12 22.74
C VAL A 172 -25.09 1.38 22.78
N ASP A 173 -25.63 2.11 21.82
CA ASP A 173 -25.55 3.57 21.78
C ASP A 173 -26.55 4.22 22.79
N PRO A 174 -26.43 5.54 23.04
CA PRO A 174 -27.36 6.25 23.96
C PRO A 174 -28.83 6.19 23.56
N TYR A 175 -29.15 5.77 22.33
CA TYR A 175 -30.53 5.62 21.83
C TYR A 175 -31.01 4.16 21.89
N GLY A 176 -30.26 3.26 22.53
CA GLY A 176 -30.63 1.86 22.69
C GLY A 176 -30.36 0.98 21.44
N ARG A 177 -29.62 1.45 20.43
CA ARG A 177 -29.29 0.69 19.21
C ARG A 177 -28.00 -0.09 19.39
N SER A 178 -28.05 -1.39 19.08
CA SER A 178 -26.88 -2.27 19.12
C SER A 178 -25.92 -1.98 17.97
N TYR A 179 -24.63 -2.02 18.26
CA TYR A 179 -23.55 -2.01 17.25
C TYR A 179 -22.39 -2.88 17.71
N TRP A 180 -21.53 -3.27 16.78
CA TRP A 180 -20.39 -4.13 17.04
C TRP A 180 -19.11 -3.48 16.50
N TRP A 181 -18.07 -3.51 17.31
CA TRP A 181 -16.73 -3.21 16.88
C TRP A 181 -16.03 -4.49 16.47
N LEU A 182 -15.47 -4.54 15.25
CA LEU A 182 -14.52 -5.57 14.90
C LEU A 182 -13.28 -5.36 15.76
N THR A 183 -12.94 -6.39 16.50
CA THR A 183 -11.73 -6.50 17.31
C THR A 183 -11.02 -7.78 16.93
N GLY A 184 -9.85 -8.01 17.48
CA GLY A 184 -9.13 -9.24 17.19
C GLY A 184 -7.69 -9.16 17.66
N ARG A 185 -7.02 -10.25 17.40
CA ARG A 185 -5.62 -10.40 17.72
C ARG A 185 -4.90 -10.97 16.52
N PHE A 186 -3.82 -10.32 16.09
CA PHE A 186 -2.92 -10.85 15.09
C PHE A 186 -2.17 -12.05 15.66
N ILE A 187 -2.14 -13.15 14.94
CA ILE A 187 -1.47 -14.40 15.30
C ILE A 187 -0.53 -14.77 14.15
N CYS A 188 0.75 -14.91 14.50
CA CYS A 188 1.77 -15.42 13.60
C CYS A 188 2.46 -16.59 14.29
N ASP A 189 2.18 -17.80 13.80
CA ASP A 189 2.78 -19.05 14.29
C ASP A 189 3.88 -19.54 13.31
N ASP A 190 4.35 -18.69 12.41
CA ASP A 190 5.40 -19.02 11.45
C ASP A 190 6.77 -18.76 12.06
N ASP A 191 7.46 -19.83 12.43
CA ASP A 191 8.80 -19.80 13.04
C ASP A 191 9.94 -19.67 12.01
N ASN A 192 9.63 -19.51 10.71
CA ASN A 192 10.66 -19.38 9.69
C ASN A 192 11.43 -18.06 9.87
N PRO A 193 12.79 -18.11 9.96
CA PRO A 193 13.61 -16.92 10.20
C PRO A 193 13.60 -15.90 9.05
N ASP A 194 13.19 -16.31 7.83
CA ASP A 194 13.22 -15.48 6.63
C ASP A 194 11.86 -14.79 6.38
N THR A 195 10.99 -14.73 7.39
CA THR A 195 9.71 -14.02 7.28
C THR A 195 9.84 -12.53 7.56
N ASP A 196 8.92 -11.75 6.99
CA ASP A 196 8.76 -10.31 7.22
C ASP A 196 8.50 -10.00 8.70
N GLU A 197 7.63 -10.76 9.37
CA GLU A 197 7.32 -10.60 10.79
C GLU A 197 8.56 -10.83 11.67
N ARG A 198 9.38 -11.83 11.34
CA ARG A 198 10.63 -12.08 12.06
C ARG A 198 11.64 -10.96 11.89
N ALA A 199 11.81 -10.48 10.66
CA ALA A 199 12.70 -9.36 10.37
C ALA A 199 12.28 -8.10 11.12
N LEU A 200 10.98 -7.77 11.15
CA LEU A 200 10.43 -6.63 11.88
C LEU A 200 10.63 -6.77 13.39
N ALA A 201 10.39 -7.96 13.97
CA ALA A 201 10.62 -8.22 15.40
C ALA A 201 12.08 -8.06 15.80
N GLU A 202 13.03 -8.31 14.89
CA GLU A 202 14.46 -8.13 15.08
C GLU A 202 14.96 -6.70 14.75
N GLY A 203 14.04 -5.78 14.42
CA GLY A 203 14.34 -4.36 14.15
C GLY A 203 14.91 -4.06 12.75
N TYR A 204 14.73 -4.97 11.80
CA TYR A 204 15.09 -4.74 10.39
C TYR A 204 13.92 -4.14 9.61
N ALA A 205 14.22 -3.43 8.54
CA ALA A 205 13.24 -3.19 7.49
C ALA A 205 13.11 -4.46 6.63
N SER A 206 11.91 -5.00 6.49
CA SER A 206 11.64 -6.16 5.63
C SER A 206 11.29 -5.70 4.21
N VAL A 207 11.78 -6.42 3.21
CA VAL A 207 11.45 -6.22 1.80
C VAL A 207 10.86 -7.52 1.27
N VAL A 208 9.58 -7.46 0.88
CA VAL A 208 8.85 -8.62 0.35
C VAL A 208 8.47 -8.35 -1.11
N PRO A 209 9.01 -9.16 -2.07
CA PRO A 209 8.54 -9.08 -3.45
C PRO A 209 7.12 -9.66 -3.55
N THR A 210 6.19 -8.86 -4.05
CA THR A 210 4.76 -9.22 -4.14
C THR A 210 4.31 -9.22 -5.59
N GLN A 211 3.45 -10.16 -5.98
CA GLN A 211 2.86 -10.25 -7.31
C GLN A 211 1.34 -10.45 -7.26
N PRO A 212 0.58 -9.99 -8.26
CA PRO A 212 -0.89 -10.06 -8.27
C PRO A 212 -1.45 -11.41 -8.71
N ASP A 213 -0.68 -12.49 -8.64
CA ASP A 213 -1.13 -13.84 -9.05
C ASP A 213 -1.54 -14.66 -7.82
N TYR A 214 -2.85 -14.85 -7.64
CA TYR A 214 -3.45 -15.63 -6.57
C TYR A 214 -3.60 -17.14 -6.95
N THR A 215 -2.98 -17.61 -8.03
CA THR A 215 -3.07 -19.00 -8.48
C THR A 215 -2.28 -19.92 -7.55
N SER A 216 -2.95 -20.89 -6.94
CA SER A 216 -2.25 -21.95 -6.20
C SER A 216 -1.65 -22.98 -7.16
N TYR A 217 -0.41 -22.77 -7.53
CA TYR A 217 0.32 -23.67 -8.45
C TYR A 217 0.51 -25.07 -7.88
N GLU A 218 0.54 -25.23 -6.58
CA GLU A 218 0.62 -26.53 -5.89
C GLU A 218 -0.65 -27.36 -6.07
N VAL A 219 -1.83 -26.70 -6.16
CA VAL A 219 -3.13 -27.35 -6.32
C VAL A 219 -3.47 -27.65 -7.79
N LEU A 220 -2.92 -26.89 -8.72
CA LEU A 220 -3.22 -27.09 -10.16
C LEU A 220 -3.01 -28.53 -10.66
N PRO A 221 -1.94 -29.27 -10.30
CA PRO A 221 -1.77 -30.67 -10.71
C PRO A 221 -2.86 -31.59 -10.17
N LEU A 222 -3.36 -31.32 -8.97
CA LEU A 222 -4.45 -32.09 -8.36
C LEU A 222 -5.76 -31.88 -9.12
N LEU A 223 -6.07 -30.64 -9.50
CA LEU A 223 -7.27 -30.34 -10.30
C LEU A 223 -7.21 -30.97 -11.66
N LYS A 224 -6.06 -30.97 -12.34
CA LYS A 224 -5.87 -31.67 -13.62
C LYS A 224 -6.17 -33.15 -13.50
N LYS A 225 -5.69 -33.79 -12.42
CA LYS A 225 -5.93 -35.20 -12.14
C LYS A 225 -7.42 -35.51 -11.88
N ILE A 226 -8.12 -34.61 -11.14
CA ILE A 226 -9.54 -34.80 -10.81
C ILE A 226 -10.43 -34.63 -12.04
N TYR A 227 -10.15 -33.62 -12.86
CA TYR A 227 -11.01 -33.28 -14.02
C TYR A 227 -10.57 -33.90 -15.33
N GLY A 228 -9.49 -34.69 -15.37
CA GLY A 228 -9.02 -35.38 -16.57
C GLY A 228 -8.63 -34.43 -17.71
N VAL A 229 -8.20 -33.21 -17.40
CA VAL A 229 -7.80 -32.19 -18.37
C VAL A 229 -6.31 -32.34 -18.62
N ASP A 230 -5.90 -33.34 -19.37
CA ASP A 230 -4.56 -33.39 -19.95
C ASP A 230 -4.58 -32.55 -21.25
N ARG A 231 -3.87 -31.49 -21.26
CA ARG A 231 -3.49 -30.75 -22.48
C ARG A 231 -2.02 -30.97 -22.76
#